data_b577cb1a35634861ebd6e3d6560ed651
#
_entry.id   b577cb1a35634861ebd6e3d6560ed651
#
_cell.length_a   1.000
_cell.length_b   1.000
_cell.length_c   1.000
_cell.angle_alpha   90.00
_cell.angle_beta   90.00
_cell.angle_gamma   90.00
#
_symmetry.space_group_name_H-M   'P 1'
#
loop_
_entity.id
_entity.type
_entity.pdbx_description
1 polymer ?
#
loop_
_entity_poly.entity_id
_entity_poly.type
_entity_poly.pdbx_seq_one_letter_code
_entity_poly.pdbx_strand_id
1 'polypeptide(L)'
;MSLSRHDIRKIAFQTLFALGSNPDANSEDIYQELLDEDNNDSDLSYLNELVDGVLDHQSEIDMEITKYLRKNWNIGRLNNTDLIILRIAIFEIKYSDVASKIAVNEAVELAKEFSDDKSYKFVNAILQNLI
;
A
#
# COMPACT_ATOMS: atom_id res chain seq x y z
N MET A 1 13.82 17.95 -7.09
CA MET A 1 12.83 17.31 -7.97
C MET A 1 11.65 16.82 -7.17
N SER A 2 10.44 16.98 -7.73
CA SER A 2 9.26 16.44 -7.05
C SER A 2 9.15 14.94 -7.27
N LEU A 3 8.58 14.24 -6.30
CA LEU A 3 8.32 12.81 -6.38
C LEU A 3 7.13 12.53 -7.28
N SER A 4 7.20 11.47 -8.09
CA SER A 4 6.05 10.99 -8.84
C SER A 4 5.08 10.29 -7.87
N ARG A 5 3.83 10.10 -8.32
CA ARG A 5 2.85 9.31 -7.56
C ARG A 5 3.33 7.88 -7.33
N HIS A 6 4.02 7.31 -8.32
CA HIS A 6 4.61 5.98 -8.18
C HIS A 6 5.65 5.94 -7.06
N ASP A 7 6.55 6.94 -7.02
CA ASP A 7 7.55 7.05 -5.97
C ASP A 7 6.92 7.20 -4.59
N ILE A 8 5.85 8.00 -4.48
CA ILE A 8 5.12 8.19 -3.23
C ILE A 8 4.51 6.87 -2.75
N ARG A 9 3.89 6.09 -3.66
CA ARG A 9 3.32 4.79 -3.29
C ARG A 9 4.39 3.81 -2.82
N LYS A 10 5.56 3.85 -3.44
CA LYS A 10 6.69 3.02 -3.03
C LYS A 10 7.16 3.37 -1.61
N ILE A 11 7.28 4.66 -1.32
CA ILE A 11 7.67 5.12 0.02
C ILE A 11 6.59 4.76 1.04
N ALA A 12 5.31 4.92 0.68
CA ALA A 12 4.21 4.52 1.56
C ALA A 12 4.27 3.02 1.89
N PHE A 13 4.52 2.19 0.88
CA PHE A 13 4.68 0.75 1.08
C PHE A 13 5.82 0.46 2.06
N GLN A 14 6.99 1.04 1.82
CA GLN A 14 8.16 0.82 2.67
C GLN A 14 7.93 1.31 4.09
N THR A 15 7.22 2.43 4.25
CA THR A 15 6.88 2.98 5.56
C THR A 15 5.93 2.05 6.32
N LEU A 16 4.88 1.60 5.68
CA LEU A 16 3.91 0.69 6.30
C LEU A 16 4.56 -0.65 6.67
N PHE A 17 5.46 -1.14 5.83
CA PHE A 17 6.22 -2.35 6.12
C PHE A 17 7.08 -2.18 7.37
N ALA A 18 7.79 -1.05 7.47
CA ALA A 18 8.62 -0.74 8.63
C ALA A 18 7.79 -0.61 9.91
N LEU A 19 6.62 0.04 9.82
CA LEU A 19 5.71 0.17 10.96
C LEU A 19 5.17 -1.18 11.43
N GLY A 20 4.99 -2.14 10.53
CA GLY A 20 4.59 -3.49 10.89
C GLY A 20 5.60 -4.19 11.77
N SER A 21 6.89 -3.92 11.55
CA SER A 21 7.98 -4.48 12.36
C SER A 21 8.27 -3.67 13.62
N ASN A 22 7.91 -2.39 13.62
CA ASN A 22 8.16 -1.47 14.73
C ASN A 22 6.97 -0.51 14.88
N PRO A 23 5.86 -0.97 15.50
CA PRO A 23 4.62 -0.18 15.58
C PRO A 23 4.74 1.15 16.31
N ASP A 24 5.73 1.28 17.20
CA ASP A 24 5.95 2.51 17.96
C ASP A 24 6.78 3.56 17.22
N ALA A 25 7.30 3.22 16.04
CA ALA A 25 8.09 4.14 15.25
C ALA A 25 7.22 5.28 14.71
N ASN A 26 7.83 6.44 14.51
CA ASN A 26 7.17 7.60 13.95
C ASN A 26 7.27 7.55 12.42
N SER A 27 6.14 7.65 11.73
CA SER A 27 6.11 7.56 10.28
C SER A 27 6.92 8.66 9.60
N GLU A 28 6.93 9.87 10.14
CA GLU A 28 7.70 10.97 9.57
C GLU A 28 9.21 10.72 9.64
N ASP A 29 9.67 10.09 10.72
CA ASP A 29 11.08 9.70 10.84
C ASP A 29 11.45 8.68 9.77
N ILE A 30 10.55 7.74 9.48
CA ILE A 30 10.76 6.76 8.43
C ILE A 30 10.82 7.45 7.06
N TYR A 31 9.95 8.41 6.80
CA TYR A 31 9.97 9.17 5.54
C TYR A 31 11.32 9.83 5.32
N GLN A 32 11.87 10.45 6.37
CA GLN A 32 13.13 11.16 6.27
C GLN A 32 14.29 10.21 5.92
N GLU A 33 14.25 8.99 6.40
CA GLU A 33 15.25 7.98 6.06
C GLU A 33 15.12 7.50 4.61
N LEU A 34 13.89 7.44 4.09
CA LEU A 34 13.63 6.94 2.75
C LEU A 34 13.76 8.00 1.66
N LEU A 35 13.58 9.28 2.02
CA LEU A 35 13.72 10.38 1.08
C LEU A 35 15.21 10.74 0.93
N ASP A 36 15.65 10.95 -0.30
CA ASP A 36 16.98 11.45 -0.54
C ASP A 36 17.00 12.98 -0.46
N GLU A 37 18.19 13.58 -0.51
CA GLU A 37 18.36 15.03 -0.38
C GLU A 37 17.64 15.80 -1.48
N ASP A 38 17.54 15.24 -2.68
CA ASP A 38 16.91 15.89 -3.82
C ASP A 38 15.38 16.02 -3.65
N ASN A 39 14.79 15.25 -2.75
CA ASN A 39 13.35 15.20 -2.54
C ASN A 39 12.89 15.76 -1.20
N ASN A 40 13.79 16.38 -0.43
CA ASN A 40 13.46 16.95 0.89
C ASN A 40 12.35 17.99 0.84
N ASP A 41 12.28 18.74 -0.25
CA ASP A 41 11.29 19.82 -0.42
C ASP A 41 10.01 19.35 -1.11
N SER A 42 9.87 18.05 -1.36
CA SER A 42 8.69 17.51 -2.03
C SER A 42 7.45 17.65 -1.15
N ASP A 43 6.31 17.84 -1.82
CA ASP A 43 5.02 17.82 -1.14
C ASP A 43 4.69 16.41 -0.69
N LEU A 44 4.63 16.20 0.60
CA LEU A 44 4.38 14.91 1.21
C LEU A 44 2.92 14.71 1.62
N SER A 45 2.01 15.62 1.23
CA SER A 45 0.61 15.49 1.65
C SER A 45 -0.03 14.20 1.16
N TYR A 46 0.25 13.77 -0.06
CA TYR A 46 -0.29 12.51 -0.57
C TYR A 46 0.30 11.30 0.14
N LEU A 47 1.59 11.36 0.45
CA LEU A 47 2.25 10.30 1.23
C LEU A 47 1.61 10.16 2.61
N ASN A 48 1.39 11.28 3.31
CA ASN A 48 0.71 11.28 4.60
C ASN A 48 -0.71 10.73 4.48
N GLU A 49 -1.43 11.12 3.44
CA GLU A 49 -2.79 10.63 3.18
C GLU A 49 -2.81 9.12 3.02
N LEU A 50 -1.88 8.55 2.26
CA LEU A 50 -1.80 7.10 2.06
C LEU A 50 -1.49 6.36 3.35
N VAL A 51 -0.44 6.77 4.06
CA VAL A 51 0.00 6.06 5.26
C VAL A 51 -1.03 6.20 6.38
N ASP A 52 -1.45 7.42 6.68
CA ASP A 52 -2.42 7.66 7.73
C ASP A 52 -3.78 7.08 7.39
N GLY A 53 -4.18 7.19 6.13
CA GLY A 53 -5.45 6.63 5.66
C GLY A 53 -5.52 5.12 5.78
N VAL A 54 -4.45 4.43 5.40
CA VAL A 54 -4.38 2.97 5.55
C VAL A 54 -4.48 2.59 7.02
N LEU A 55 -3.74 3.28 7.89
CA LEU A 55 -3.76 2.99 9.33
C LEU A 55 -5.14 3.25 9.93
N ASP A 56 -5.76 4.36 9.55
CA ASP A 56 -7.08 4.75 10.08
C ASP A 56 -8.21 3.82 9.61
N HIS A 57 -8.10 3.28 8.41
CA HIS A 57 -9.13 2.42 7.80
C HIS A 57 -8.74 0.94 7.75
N GLN A 58 -7.69 0.56 8.46
CA GLN A 58 -7.14 -0.79 8.36
C GLN A 58 -8.17 -1.88 8.62
N SER A 59 -9.01 -1.72 9.63
CA SER A 59 -10.03 -2.72 9.96
C SER A 59 -11.03 -2.92 8.83
N GLU A 60 -11.54 -1.84 8.26
CA GLU A 60 -12.49 -1.91 7.15
C GLU A 60 -11.84 -2.47 5.89
N ILE A 61 -10.60 -2.06 5.62
CA ILE A 61 -9.84 -2.57 4.48
C ILE A 61 -9.63 -4.08 4.62
N ASP A 62 -9.22 -4.53 5.79
CA ASP A 62 -8.97 -5.95 6.04
C ASP A 62 -10.25 -6.79 5.91
N MET A 63 -11.39 -6.24 6.29
CA MET A 63 -12.69 -6.89 6.08
C MET A 63 -12.98 -7.07 4.58
N GLU A 64 -12.65 -6.08 3.77
CA GLU A 64 -12.81 -6.19 2.32
C GLU A 64 -11.91 -7.29 1.74
N ILE A 65 -10.66 -7.32 2.14
CA ILE A 65 -9.72 -8.35 1.68
C ILE A 65 -10.27 -9.74 2.02
N THR A 66 -10.74 -9.91 3.25
CA THR A 66 -11.24 -11.20 3.74
C THR A 66 -12.39 -11.75 2.89
N LYS A 67 -13.25 -10.88 2.35
CA LYS A 67 -14.37 -11.30 1.51
C LYS A 67 -13.93 -12.09 0.27
N TYR A 68 -12.74 -11.83 -0.24
CA TYR A 68 -12.26 -12.39 -1.50
C TYR A 68 -11.17 -13.44 -1.33
N LEU A 69 -10.87 -13.81 -0.08
CA LEU A 69 -9.94 -14.89 0.20
C LEU A 69 -10.64 -16.24 0.03
N ARG A 70 -9.86 -17.26 -0.31
CA ARG A 70 -10.36 -18.63 -0.38
C ARG A 70 -10.89 -19.07 0.97
N LYS A 71 -11.86 -19.98 0.94
CA LYS A 71 -12.37 -20.65 2.13
C LYS A 71 -11.19 -21.24 2.93
N ASN A 72 -11.18 -21.03 4.22
CA ASN A 72 -10.14 -21.46 5.16
C ASN A 72 -8.86 -20.60 5.12
N TRP A 73 -8.82 -19.53 4.33
CA TRP A 73 -7.75 -18.55 4.38
C TRP A 73 -8.17 -17.34 5.19
N ASN A 74 -7.19 -16.70 5.83
CA ASN A 74 -7.42 -15.46 6.54
C ASN A 74 -6.22 -14.53 6.33
N ILE A 75 -6.36 -13.29 6.77
CA ILE A 75 -5.33 -12.25 6.60
C ILE A 75 -4.00 -12.67 7.20
N GLY A 76 -4.02 -13.39 8.32
CA GLY A 76 -2.79 -13.86 8.97
C GLY A 76 -1.97 -14.82 8.13
N ARG A 77 -2.55 -15.41 7.08
CA ARG A 77 -1.84 -16.32 6.17
C ARG A 77 -1.25 -15.63 4.96
N LEU A 78 -1.60 -14.38 4.73
CA LEU A 78 -1.02 -13.61 3.62
C LEU A 78 0.40 -13.19 3.97
N ASN A 79 1.28 -13.18 2.97
CA ASN A 79 2.58 -12.58 3.23
C ASN A 79 2.40 -11.07 3.42
N ASN A 80 3.30 -10.49 4.21
CA ASN A 80 3.15 -9.09 4.63
C ASN A 80 3.27 -8.12 3.46
N THR A 81 4.08 -8.43 2.48
CA THR A 81 4.24 -7.60 1.28
C THR A 81 2.91 -7.50 0.53
N ASP A 82 2.26 -8.62 0.25
CA ASP A 82 0.98 -8.64 -0.45
C ASP A 82 -0.11 -7.91 0.34
N LEU A 83 -0.14 -8.13 1.65
CA LEU A 83 -1.14 -7.50 2.51
C LEU A 83 -1.03 -5.98 2.49
N ILE A 84 0.17 -5.44 2.60
CA ILE A 84 0.40 -4.00 2.59
C ILE A 84 0.04 -3.41 1.22
N ILE A 85 0.43 -4.07 0.15
CA ILE A 85 0.08 -3.61 -1.21
C ILE A 85 -1.43 -3.57 -1.40
N LEU A 86 -2.14 -4.61 -0.96
CA LEU A 86 -3.60 -4.65 -1.03
C LEU A 86 -4.23 -3.54 -0.21
N ARG A 87 -3.71 -3.26 0.98
CA ARG A 87 -4.23 -2.19 1.84
C ARG A 87 -4.11 -0.83 1.17
N ILE A 88 -2.96 -0.54 0.56
CA ILE A 88 -2.76 0.74 -0.15
C ILE A 88 -3.74 0.87 -1.31
N ALA A 89 -3.85 -0.16 -2.14
CA ALA A 89 -4.73 -0.12 -3.31
C ALA A 89 -6.20 0.03 -2.91
N ILE A 90 -6.65 -0.70 -1.91
CA ILE A 90 -8.05 -0.63 -1.46
C ILE A 90 -8.34 0.74 -0.85
N PHE A 91 -7.39 1.31 -0.10
CA PHE A 91 -7.54 2.68 0.39
C PHE A 91 -7.75 3.64 -0.79
N GLU A 92 -6.92 3.57 -1.83
CA GLU A 92 -7.06 4.46 -2.98
C GLU A 92 -8.39 4.25 -3.72
N ILE A 93 -8.83 3.02 -3.87
CA ILE A 93 -10.09 2.71 -4.57
C ILE A 93 -11.30 3.25 -3.80
N LYS A 94 -11.33 3.08 -2.50
CA LYS A 94 -12.50 3.38 -1.67
C LYS A 94 -12.52 4.77 -1.06
N TYR A 95 -11.37 5.34 -0.78
CA TYR A 95 -11.27 6.55 0.06
C TYR A 95 -10.54 7.69 -0.62
N SER A 96 -10.15 7.56 -1.88
CA SER A 96 -9.46 8.63 -2.59
C SER A 96 -10.09 8.86 -3.96
N ASP A 97 -9.63 9.91 -4.65
CA ASP A 97 -10.09 10.26 -5.99
C ASP A 97 -9.31 9.54 -7.10
N VAL A 98 -8.39 8.66 -6.75
CA VAL A 98 -7.61 7.92 -7.73
C VAL A 98 -8.52 6.96 -8.49
N ALA A 99 -8.41 6.95 -9.83
CA ALA A 99 -9.16 5.99 -10.64
C ALA A 99 -8.81 4.56 -10.24
N SER A 100 -9.84 3.71 -10.13
CA SER A 100 -9.64 2.32 -9.67
C SER A 100 -8.63 1.56 -10.52
N LYS A 101 -8.65 1.74 -11.84
CA LYS A 101 -7.69 1.09 -12.74
C LYS A 101 -6.25 1.51 -12.46
N ILE A 102 -6.04 2.77 -12.11
CA ILE A 102 -4.71 3.27 -11.76
C ILE A 102 -4.24 2.63 -10.46
N ALA A 103 -5.12 2.58 -9.44
CA ALA A 103 -4.79 1.95 -8.17
C ALA A 103 -4.41 0.47 -8.35
N VAL A 104 -5.16 -0.27 -9.17
CA VAL A 104 -4.87 -1.68 -9.44
C VAL A 104 -3.53 -1.84 -10.16
N ASN A 105 -3.28 -1.05 -11.21
CA ASN A 105 -2.04 -1.13 -11.97
C ASN A 105 -0.83 -0.81 -11.11
N GLU A 106 -0.93 0.20 -10.25
CA GLU A 106 0.16 0.55 -9.33
C GLU A 106 0.42 -0.54 -8.30
N ALA A 107 -0.63 -1.17 -7.79
CA ALA A 107 -0.47 -2.30 -6.88
C ALA A 107 0.25 -3.47 -7.55
N VAL A 108 -0.11 -3.77 -8.80
CA VAL A 108 0.55 -4.82 -9.57
C VAL A 108 2.03 -4.49 -9.78
N GLU A 109 2.35 -3.24 -10.10
CA GLU A 109 3.75 -2.81 -10.26
C GLU A 109 4.54 -2.93 -8.96
N LEU A 110 3.95 -2.56 -7.82
CA LEU A 110 4.59 -2.74 -6.52
C LEU A 110 4.85 -4.23 -6.23
N ALA A 111 3.89 -5.08 -6.54
CA ALA A 111 4.06 -6.52 -6.34
C ALA A 111 5.18 -7.10 -7.22
N LYS A 112 5.31 -6.62 -8.45
CA LYS A 112 6.41 -7.02 -9.34
C LYS A 112 7.76 -6.57 -8.82
N GLU A 113 7.82 -5.36 -8.23
CA GLU A 113 9.07 -4.80 -7.73
C GLU A 113 9.51 -5.46 -6.42
N PHE A 114 8.58 -5.71 -5.49
CA PHE A 114 8.90 -6.14 -4.13
C PHE A 114 8.60 -7.61 -3.85
N SER A 115 8.05 -8.34 -4.80
CA SER A 115 7.66 -9.73 -4.59
C SER A 115 7.87 -10.53 -5.88
N ASP A 116 7.15 -11.63 -6.04
CA ASP A 116 7.32 -12.56 -7.16
C ASP A 116 6.10 -12.57 -8.10
N ASP A 117 6.18 -13.40 -9.15
CA ASP A 117 5.12 -13.51 -10.15
C ASP A 117 3.79 -14.01 -9.58
N LYS A 118 3.83 -14.83 -8.55
CA LYS A 118 2.62 -15.32 -7.89
C LYS A 118 1.92 -14.20 -7.14
N SER A 119 2.71 -13.30 -6.53
CA SER A 119 2.17 -12.17 -5.78
C SER A 119 1.41 -11.21 -6.66
N TYR A 120 1.97 -10.77 -7.80
CA TYR A 120 1.24 -9.79 -8.59
C TYR A 120 -0.06 -10.37 -9.18
N LYS A 121 -0.08 -11.66 -9.51
CA LYS A 121 -1.29 -12.33 -9.98
C LYS A 121 -2.34 -12.41 -8.89
N PHE A 122 -1.93 -12.74 -7.68
CA PHE A 122 -2.82 -12.78 -6.51
C PHE A 122 -3.39 -11.41 -6.20
N VAL A 123 -2.53 -10.38 -6.15
CA VAL A 123 -2.96 -9.00 -5.88
C VAL A 123 -3.97 -8.54 -6.93
N ASN A 124 -3.67 -8.77 -8.20
CA ASN A 124 -4.57 -8.39 -9.28
C ASN A 124 -5.92 -9.11 -9.15
N ALA A 125 -5.90 -10.42 -8.88
CA ALA A 125 -7.13 -11.21 -8.75
C ALA A 125 -8.04 -10.70 -7.64
N ILE A 126 -7.47 -10.37 -6.48
CA ILE A 126 -8.24 -9.80 -5.36
C ILE A 126 -8.84 -8.45 -5.76
N LEU A 127 -8.03 -7.56 -6.33
CA LEU A 127 -8.47 -6.19 -6.63
C LEU A 127 -9.49 -6.12 -7.77
N GLN A 128 -9.49 -7.07 -8.70
CA GLN A 128 -10.49 -7.10 -9.75
C GLN A 128 -11.91 -7.26 -9.22
N ASN A 129 -12.09 -7.77 -8.02
CA ASN A 129 -13.40 -7.86 -7.39
C ASN A 129 -13.95 -6.51 -6.92
N LEU A 130 -13.11 -5.49 -6.88
CA LEU A 130 -13.46 -4.16 -6.35
C LEU A 130 -13.71 -3.11 -7.44
N ILE A 131 -13.51 -3.48 -8.69
CA ILE A 131 -13.67 -2.54 -9.80
C ILE A 131 -14.68 -3.01 -10.82
#